data_e4fa92d508c77bfc68aad898045d0d1e
#
_entry.id   e4fa92d508c77bfc68aad898045d0d1e
#
_cell.length_a   1.000
_cell.length_b   1.000
_cell.length_c   1.000
_cell.angle_alpha   90.00
_cell.angle_beta   90.00
_cell.angle_gamma   90.00
#
_symmetry.space_group_name_H-M   'P 1'
#
loop_
_entity.id
_entity.type
_entity.pdbx_description
1 polymer ?
#
loop_
_entity_poly.entity_id
_entity_poly.type
_entity_poly.pdbx_seq_one_letter_code
_entity_poly.pdbx_strand_id
1 'polypeptide(L)'
;QQIVFLTMDGVFQADFGSSVKQAMVQEKGFVYAAPQTTDYEILPLGDAAFLVSCLQNGAPLTVLIRLDATLPTQAAQSLYIWALEDSDVIRSAAAVFANQYPDCDVQLEFGRDATSQALSDEDIIKNLNTRLLAGEAPDVLFLDGLPIRSLMEKGVLASLDGVVSMDGY
;
A
#
# COMPACT_ATOMS: atom_id res chain seq x y z
N GLN A 1 18.40 25.93 -7.46
CA GLN A 1 18.61 25.03 -6.32
C GLN A 1 17.43 24.07 -6.26
N GLN A 2 17.71 22.76 -6.26
CA GLN A 2 16.67 21.73 -6.14
C GLN A 2 16.51 21.31 -4.68
N ILE A 3 15.27 21.01 -4.34
CA ILE A 3 14.88 20.45 -3.04
C ILE A 3 14.38 19.03 -3.31
N VAL A 4 14.90 18.08 -2.57
CA VAL A 4 14.38 16.70 -2.53
C VAL A 4 13.58 16.55 -1.24
N PHE A 5 12.38 16.00 -1.34
CA PHE A 5 11.50 15.82 -0.20
C PHE A 5 10.71 14.51 -0.30
N LEU A 6 10.38 13.98 0.85
CA LEU A 6 9.62 12.76 1.03
C LEU A 6 8.17 13.09 1.32
N THR A 7 7.26 12.37 0.72
CA THR A 7 5.83 12.38 1.02
C THR A 7 5.32 10.95 1.19
N MET A 8 4.07 10.78 1.58
CA MET A 8 3.44 9.46 1.65
C MET A 8 3.33 8.77 0.29
N ASP A 9 3.42 9.54 -0.81
CA ASP A 9 3.32 9.03 -2.18
C ASP A 9 4.69 8.74 -2.82
N GLY A 10 5.80 9.00 -2.10
CA GLY A 10 7.15 8.75 -2.61
C GLY A 10 8.13 9.89 -2.41
N VAL A 11 9.24 9.83 -3.15
CA VAL A 11 10.30 10.84 -3.17
C VAL A 11 10.10 11.76 -4.36
N PHE A 12 10.12 13.05 -4.11
CA PHE A 12 9.92 14.10 -5.11
C PHE A 12 11.07 15.09 -5.09
N GLN A 13 11.28 15.74 -6.23
CA GLN A 13 12.13 16.91 -6.35
C GLN A 13 11.36 18.12 -6.90
N ALA A 14 11.76 19.30 -6.49
CA ALA A 14 11.24 20.56 -7.02
C ALA A 14 12.35 21.61 -7.05
N ASP A 15 12.26 22.55 -7.97
CA ASP A 15 13.08 23.75 -7.92
C ASP A 15 12.61 24.66 -6.77
N PHE A 16 13.56 25.30 -6.08
CA PHE A 16 13.24 26.22 -5.01
C PHE A 16 12.31 27.33 -5.50
N GLY A 17 11.16 27.48 -4.85
CA GLY A 17 10.12 28.46 -5.23
C GLY A 17 9.17 27.98 -6.34
N SER A 18 9.31 26.75 -6.85
CA SER A 18 8.35 26.17 -7.78
C SER A 18 7.21 25.46 -7.06
N SER A 19 6.00 25.56 -7.62
CA SER A 19 4.84 24.75 -7.21
C SER A 19 4.76 23.40 -7.93
N VAL A 20 5.65 23.17 -8.91
CA VAL A 20 5.69 21.92 -9.68
C VAL A 20 6.68 20.97 -9.03
N LYS A 21 6.20 19.79 -8.64
CA LYS A 21 7.03 18.69 -8.15
C LYS A 21 7.16 17.60 -9.21
N GLN A 22 8.35 17.04 -9.31
CA GLN A 22 8.64 15.89 -10.16
C GLN A 22 8.86 14.67 -9.27
N ALA A 23 8.16 13.58 -9.56
CA ALA A 23 8.38 12.32 -8.85
C ALA A 23 9.73 11.73 -9.28
N MET A 24 10.56 11.39 -8.29
CA MET A 24 11.80 10.63 -8.48
C MET A 24 11.56 9.14 -8.21
N VAL A 25 10.80 8.86 -7.15
CA VAL A 25 10.31 7.54 -6.80
C VAL A 25 8.84 7.70 -6.45
N GLN A 26 7.99 7.00 -7.18
CA GLN A 26 6.56 6.99 -6.92
C GLN A 26 6.18 5.54 -6.64
N GLU A 27 6.08 5.20 -5.37
CA GLU A 27 5.62 3.89 -4.92
C GLU A 27 4.49 4.08 -3.91
N LYS A 28 3.40 3.41 -4.16
CA LYS A 28 2.33 3.25 -3.17
C LYS A 28 2.76 2.16 -2.18
N GLY A 29 2.79 2.47 -0.90
CA GLY A 29 3.03 1.47 0.14
C GLY A 29 4.46 1.39 0.69
N PHE A 30 5.22 2.46 0.62
CA PHE A 30 6.53 2.53 1.26
C PHE A 30 6.45 2.17 2.76
N VAL A 31 7.44 1.42 3.23
CA VAL A 31 7.59 1.03 4.65
C VAL A 31 7.54 2.25 5.59
N TYR A 32 8.02 3.41 5.12
CA TYR A 32 7.99 4.66 5.88
C TYR A 32 6.66 5.44 5.78
N ALA A 33 5.74 5.05 4.92
CA ALA A 33 4.36 5.55 4.91
C ALA A 33 3.45 4.79 5.89
N ALA A 34 4.00 3.80 6.62
CA ALA A 34 3.26 3.08 7.64
C ALA A 34 2.81 4.04 8.75
N PRO A 35 1.58 3.89 9.27
CA PRO A 35 1.14 4.58 10.47
C PRO A 35 2.17 4.40 11.58
N GLN A 36 2.32 5.39 12.47
CA GLN A 36 3.32 5.40 13.55
C GLN A 36 4.78 5.52 13.08
N THR A 37 5.05 5.93 11.85
CA THR A 37 6.38 6.33 11.43
C THR A 37 6.52 7.84 11.58
N THR A 38 7.55 8.29 12.31
CA THR A 38 7.81 9.70 12.61
C THR A 38 9.27 10.05 12.34
N ASP A 39 9.59 11.34 12.45
CA ASP A 39 10.98 11.85 12.40
C ASP A 39 11.74 11.42 11.14
N TYR A 40 11.13 11.69 10.00
CA TYR A 40 11.74 11.36 8.71
C TYR A 40 12.88 12.32 8.37
N GLU A 41 14.00 11.73 8.00
CA GLU A 41 15.12 12.41 7.37
C GLU A 41 15.43 11.74 6.03
N ILE A 42 15.69 12.54 4.99
CA ILE A 42 16.13 12.05 3.70
C ILE A 42 17.47 12.67 3.34
N LEU A 43 18.43 11.81 2.98
CA LEU A 43 19.75 12.19 2.54
C LEU A 43 19.97 11.67 1.11
N PRO A 44 20.10 12.56 0.10
CA PRO A 44 20.49 12.15 -1.23
C PRO A 44 21.92 11.61 -1.25
N LEU A 45 22.10 10.44 -1.89
CA LEU A 45 23.42 9.81 -2.10
C LEU A 45 23.75 9.80 -3.60
N GLY A 46 23.94 10.99 -4.18
CA GLY A 46 24.07 11.18 -5.63
C GLY A 46 22.71 11.22 -6.33
N ASP A 47 22.71 10.97 -7.65
CA ASP A 47 21.53 11.20 -8.49
C ASP A 47 20.52 10.04 -8.48
N ALA A 48 20.91 8.90 -7.96
CA ALA A 48 20.13 7.67 -8.09
C ALA A 48 19.93 6.90 -6.77
N ALA A 49 20.26 7.49 -5.62
CA ALA A 49 20.06 6.83 -4.33
C ALA A 49 19.72 7.82 -3.21
N PHE A 50 18.93 7.36 -2.26
CA PHE A 50 18.52 8.12 -1.08
C PHE A 50 18.61 7.24 0.16
N LEU A 51 19.15 7.80 1.24
CA LEU A 51 19.05 7.20 2.56
C LEU A 51 17.89 7.88 3.29
N VAL A 52 16.91 7.08 3.70
CA VAL A 52 15.78 7.54 4.52
C VAL A 52 15.94 6.98 5.91
N SER A 53 15.97 7.85 6.91
CA SER A 53 15.97 7.48 8.32
C SER A 53 14.65 7.92 8.95
N CYS A 54 14.08 7.09 9.82
CA CYS A 54 12.83 7.38 10.52
C CYS A 54 12.73 6.58 11.81
N LEU A 55 11.75 6.90 12.63
CA LEU A 55 11.34 6.07 13.76
C LEU A 55 10.06 5.31 13.38
N GLN A 56 10.11 4.00 13.38
CA GLN A 56 8.96 3.14 13.19
C GLN A 56 8.62 2.45 14.52
N ASN A 57 7.43 2.69 15.04
CA ASN A 57 7.04 2.23 16.38
C ASN A 57 8.04 2.61 17.49
N GLY A 58 8.68 3.79 17.36
CA GLY A 58 9.70 4.26 18.28
C GLY A 58 11.08 3.61 18.12
N ALA A 59 11.26 2.69 17.17
CA ALA A 59 12.55 2.08 16.85
C ALA A 59 13.16 2.75 15.61
N PRO A 60 14.48 3.01 15.59
CA PRO A 60 15.15 3.59 14.44
C PRO A 60 15.14 2.61 13.26
N LEU A 61 14.72 3.11 12.10
CA LEU A 61 14.75 2.40 10.83
C LEU A 61 15.53 3.24 9.82
N THR A 62 16.46 2.62 9.10
CA THR A 62 17.18 3.27 8.01
C THR A 62 17.05 2.43 6.76
N VAL A 63 16.56 3.04 5.68
CA VAL A 63 16.29 2.40 4.38
C VAL A 63 17.14 3.06 3.31
N LEU A 64 17.82 2.27 2.50
CA LEU A 64 18.49 2.72 1.29
C LEU A 64 17.57 2.50 0.10
N ILE A 65 17.15 3.60 -0.52
CA ILE A 65 16.36 3.60 -1.75
C ILE A 65 17.32 3.82 -2.91
N ARG A 66 17.28 2.95 -3.92
CA ARG A 66 18.02 3.11 -5.16
C ARG A 66 17.06 3.16 -6.34
N LEU A 67 17.27 4.14 -7.21
CA LEU A 67 16.60 4.21 -8.49
C LEU A 67 17.26 3.21 -9.44
N ASP A 68 16.52 2.21 -9.87
CA ASP A 68 16.99 1.24 -10.85
C ASP A 68 16.24 1.46 -12.18
N ALA A 69 16.92 2.07 -13.14
CA ALA A 69 16.34 2.34 -14.46
C ALA A 69 16.12 1.07 -15.30
N THR A 70 16.58 -0.10 -14.82
CA THR A 70 16.36 -1.38 -15.51
C THR A 70 15.07 -2.07 -15.07
N LEU A 71 14.50 -1.64 -13.93
CA LEU A 71 13.20 -2.13 -13.48
C LEU A 71 12.10 -1.56 -14.41
N PRO A 72 11.09 -2.37 -14.74
CA PRO A 72 9.98 -1.90 -15.56
C PRO A 72 9.28 -0.73 -14.87
N THR A 73 9.04 0.36 -15.61
CA THR A 73 8.29 1.53 -15.14
C THR A 73 6.80 1.26 -14.98
N GLN A 74 6.30 0.14 -15.51
CA GLN A 74 4.97 -0.40 -15.27
C GLN A 74 5.11 -1.82 -14.77
N ALA A 75 4.46 -2.12 -13.67
CA ALA A 75 4.36 -3.46 -13.15
C ALA A 75 3.67 -4.37 -14.19
N ALA A 76 4.19 -5.58 -14.36
CA ALA A 76 3.63 -6.56 -15.28
C ALA A 76 2.30 -7.12 -14.76
N GLN A 77 2.08 -7.05 -13.45
CA GLN A 77 0.90 -7.54 -12.74
C GLN A 77 0.45 -6.51 -11.71
N SER A 78 -0.82 -6.53 -11.35
CA SER A 78 -1.36 -5.75 -10.24
C SER A 78 -2.02 -6.69 -9.24
N LEU A 79 -1.86 -6.41 -7.95
CA LEU A 79 -2.53 -7.09 -6.86
C LEU A 79 -3.36 -6.05 -6.10
N TYR A 80 -4.68 -6.15 -6.19
CA TYR A 80 -5.59 -5.28 -5.48
C TYR A 80 -6.07 -5.93 -4.19
N ILE A 81 -5.73 -5.31 -3.06
CA ILE A 81 -6.04 -5.77 -1.71
C ILE A 81 -7.05 -4.80 -1.11
N TRP A 82 -8.13 -5.32 -0.53
CA TRP A 82 -9.12 -4.52 0.17
C TRP A 82 -9.37 -5.03 1.59
N ALA A 83 -9.47 -4.11 2.56
CA ALA A 83 -9.87 -4.39 3.93
C ALA A 83 -10.85 -3.32 4.43
N LEU A 84 -11.75 -3.67 5.38
CA LEU A 84 -12.71 -2.73 5.94
C LEU A 84 -12.00 -1.66 6.80
N GLU A 85 -11.13 -2.10 7.68
CA GLU A 85 -10.40 -1.25 8.62
C GLU A 85 -8.92 -1.11 8.24
N ASP A 86 -8.37 0.07 8.46
CA ASP A 86 -6.94 0.32 8.33
C ASP A 86 -6.16 -0.50 9.39
N SER A 87 -5.12 -1.18 8.93
CA SER A 87 -4.32 -2.09 9.78
C SER A 87 -2.84 -2.01 9.41
N ASP A 88 -2.02 -1.74 10.43
CA ASP A 88 -0.56 -1.74 10.29
C ASP A 88 -0.01 -3.12 9.87
N VAL A 89 -0.68 -4.19 10.28
CA VAL A 89 -0.30 -5.56 9.91
C VAL A 89 -0.51 -5.77 8.42
N ILE A 90 -1.65 -5.34 7.89
CA ILE A 90 -1.98 -5.45 6.46
C ILE A 90 -1.03 -4.57 5.64
N ARG A 91 -0.78 -3.34 6.06
CA ARG A 91 0.18 -2.44 5.40
C ARG A 91 1.60 -3.03 5.37
N SER A 92 2.05 -3.56 6.50
CA SER A 92 3.37 -4.18 6.59
C SER A 92 3.48 -5.42 5.71
N ALA A 93 2.46 -6.27 5.68
CA ALA A 93 2.42 -7.46 4.83
C ALA A 93 2.43 -7.08 3.34
N ALA A 94 1.63 -6.08 2.94
CA ALA A 94 1.62 -5.56 1.58
C ALA A 94 2.98 -5.00 1.16
N ALA A 95 3.65 -4.24 2.06
CA ALA A 95 4.97 -3.69 1.80
C ALA A 95 6.04 -4.78 1.67
N VAL A 96 6.01 -5.82 2.52
CA VAL A 96 6.91 -6.98 2.40
C VAL A 96 6.70 -7.70 1.08
N PHE A 97 5.45 -7.91 0.68
CA PHE A 97 5.11 -8.54 -0.59
C PHE A 97 5.62 -7.70 -1.78
N ALA A 98 5.35 -6.39 -1.79
CA ALA A 98 5.81 -5.48 -2.86
C ALA A 98 7.35 -5.48 -2.98
N ASN A 99 8.08 -5.53 -1.87
CA ASN A 99 9.54 -5.63 -1.88
C ASN A 99 10.04 -6.97 -2.44
N GLN A 100 9.29 -8.05 -2.20
CA GLN A 100 9.65 -9.39 -2.69
C GLN A 100 9.31 -9.58 -4.17
N TYR A 101 8.29 -8.88 -4.66
CA TYR A 101 7.78 -8.96 -6.03
C TYR A 101 7.71 -7.56 -6.67
N PRO A 102 8.85 -6.96 -7.04
CA PRO A 102 8.92 -5.57 -7.50
C PRO A 102 8.26 -5.33 -8.87
N ASP A 103 7.93 -6.39 -9.60
CA ASP A 103 7.19 -6.38 -10.87
C ASP A 103 5.66 -6.48 -10.68
N CYS A 104 5.19 -6.52 -9.42
CA CYS A 104 3.78 -6.53 -9.06
C CYS A 104 3.39 -5.18 -8.40
N ASP A 105 2.46 -4.45 -9.02
CA ASP A 105 1.86 -3.22 -8.42
C ASP A 105 0.87 -3.62 -7.35
N VAL A 106 1.21 -3.40 -6.08
CA VAL A 106 0.35 -3.71 -4.94
C VAL A 106 -0.52 -2.50 -4.61
N GLN A 107 -1.82 -2.62 -4.86
CA GLN A 107 -2.81 -1.60 -4.55
C GLN A 107 -3.56 -1.99 -3.27
N LEU A 108 -3.39 -1.19 -2.22
CA LEU A 108 -4.04 -1.40 -0.93
C LEU A 108 -5.08 -0.32 -0.69
N GLU A 109 -6.32 -0.74 -0.48
CA GLU A 109 -7.44 0.14 -0.17
C GLU A 109 -8.11 -0.27 1.13
N PHE A 110 -8.46 0.71 1.94
CA PHE A 110 -9.25 0.53 3.15
C PHE A 110 -10.63 1.17 2.96
N GLY A 111 -11.68 0.44 3.33
CA GLY A 111 -13.04 0.95 3.31
C GLY A 111 -13.21 2.14 4.25
N ARG A 112 -12.56 2.08 5.40
CA ARG A 112 -12.52 3.15 6.39
C ARG A 112 -11.19 3.90 6.30
N ASP A 113 -11.19 4.98 5.58
CA ASP A 113 -10.07 5.90 5.42
C ASP A 113 -10.40 7.31 5.96
N ALA A 114 -9.48 8.26 5.78
CA ALA A 114 -9.67 9.64 6.23
C ALA A 114 -10.88 10.34 5.56
N THR A 115 -11.30 9.89 4.38
CA THR A 115 -12.40 10.49 3.60
C THR A 115 -13.75 9.84 3.91
N SER A 116 -13.74 8.58 4.37
CA SER A 116 -14.92 7.77 4.68
C SER A 116 -15.32 7.78 6.15
N GLN A 117 -14.68 8.58 7.01
CA GLN A 117 -14.95 8.65 8.45
C GLN A 117 -16.42 8.93 8.82
N ALA A 118 -17.18 9.58 7.93
CA ALA A 118 -18.59 9.89 8.12
C ALA A 118 -19.53 8.75 7.68
N LEU A 119 -19.02 7.71 7.02
CA LEU A 119 -19.82 6.59 6.52
C LEU A 119 -19.98 5.51 7.60
N SER A 120 -21.14 4.86 7.61
CA SER A 120 -21.34 3.67 8.43
C SER A 120 -20.68 2.44 7.76
N ASP A 121 -20.38 1.40 8.55
CA ASP A 121 -19.87 0.14 8.01
C ASP A 121 -20.84 -0.47 7.00
N GLU A 122 -22.14 -0.31 7.22
CA GLU A 122 -23.18 -0.77 6.29
C GLU A 122 -23.07 -0.07 4.94
N ASP A 123 -22.81 1.25 4.90
CA ASP A 123 -22.64 2.01 3.66
C ASP A 123 -21.36 1.60 2.92
N ILE A 124 -20.28 1.39 3.66
CA ILE A 124 -18.99 0.94 3.11
C ILE A 124 -19.15 -0.47 2.50
N ILE A 125 -19.77 -1.39 3.24
CA ILE A 125 -20.05 -2.76 2.75
C ILE A 125 -21.00 -2.74 1.55
N LYS A 126 -21.97 -1.84 1.53
CA LYS A 126 -22.86 -1.66 0.38
C LYS A 126 -22.11 -1.19 -0.85
N ASN A 127 -21.18 -0.24 -0.69
CA ASN A 127 -20.32 0.21 -1.78
C ASN A 127 -19.43 -0.93 -2.29
N LEU A 128 -18.80 -1.70 -1.41
CA LEU A 128 -18.05 -2.89 -1.77
C LEU A 128 -18.91 -3.87 -2.57
N ASN A 129 -20.12 -4.20 -2.09
CA ASN A 129 -21.04 -5.11 -2.81
C ASN A 129 -21.39 -4.59 -4.20
N THR A 130 -21.55 -3.28 -4.36
CA THR A 130 -21.84 -2.67 -5.67
C THR A 130 -20.66 -2.86 -6.63
N ARG A 131 -19.43 -2.66 -6.17
CA ARG A 131 -18.21 -2.88 -6.96
C ARG A 131 -18.04 -4.36 -7.33
N LEU A 132 -18.27 -5.26 -6.38
CA LEU A 132 -18.24 -6.71 -6.65
C LEU A 132 -19.21 -7.10 -7.77
N LEU A 133 -20.43 -6.55 -7.76
CA LEU A 133 -21.43 -6.79 -8.80
C LEU A 133 -21.05 -6.16 -10.15
N ALA A 134 -20.30 -5.08 -10.15
CA ALA A 134 -19.78 -4.43 -11.35
C ALA A 134 -18.55 -5.16 -11.94
N GLY A 135 -18.03 -6.19 -11.28
CA GLY A 135 -16.82 -6.90 -11.69
C GLY A 135 -15.51 -6.22 -11.26
N GLU A 136 -15.60 -5.23 -10.36
CA GLU A 136 -14.48 -4.51 -9.78
C GLU A 136 -14.09 -5.13 -8.42
N ALA A 137 -13.86 -6.44 -8.42
CA ALA A 137 -13.50 -7.18 -7.22
C ALA A 137 -12.02 -7.00 -6.87
N PRO A 138 -11.67 -6.91 -5.58
CA PRO A 138 -10.28 -7.05 -5.17
C PRO A 138 -9.80 -8.50 -5.38
N ASP A 139 -8.49 -8.66 -5.63
CA ASP A 139 -7.87 -9.98 -5.72
C ASP A 139 -7.77 -10.64 -4.33
N VAL A 140 -7.55 -9.81 -3.29
CA VAL A 140 -7.51 -10.25 -1.89
C VAL A 140 -8.47 -9.40 -1.08
N LEU A 141 -9.37 -10.08 -0.37
CA LEU A 141 -10.35 -9.46 0.52
C LEU A 141 -10.10 -9.92 1.95
N PHE A 142 -9.77 -8.98 2.84
CA PHE A 142 -9.73 -9.24 4.27
C PHE A 142 -11.16 -9.30 4.81
N LEU A 143 -11.48 -10.37 5.53
CA LEU A 143 -12.85 -10.70 5.91
C LEU A 143 -13.29 -10.14 7.27
N ASP A 144 -12.38 -9.52 8.03
CA ASP A 144 -12.69 -8.95 9.33
C ASP A 144 -13.75 -7.84 9.19
N GLY A 145 -14.82 -7.97 9.98
CA GLY A 145 -15.97 -7.04 9.94
C GLY A 145 -16.92 -7.23 8.75
N LEU A 146 -16.64 -8.15 7.82
CA LEU A 146 -17.50 -8.40 6.68
C LEU A 146 -18.54 -9.52 6.91
N PRO A 147 -19.67 -9.51 6.18
CA PRO A 147 -20.69 -10.55 6.25
C PRO A 147 -20.25 -11.81 5.48
N ILE A 148 -19.31 -12.57 6.04
CA ILE A 148 -18.63 -13.72 5.41
C ILE A 148 -19.63 -14.71 4.80
N ARG A 149 -20.69 -15.08 5.56
CA ARG A 149 -21.70 -16.03 5.06
C ARG A 149 -22.35 -15.54 3.79
N SER A 150 -22.72 -14.26 3.70
CA SER A 150 -23.35 -13.68 2.52
C SER A 150 -22.38 -13.66 1.32
N LEU A 151 -21.10 -13.40 1.56
CA LEU A 151 -20.07 -13.43 0.50
C LEU A 151 -19.85 -14.85 -0.03
N MET A 152 -19.84 -15.85 0.86
CA MET A 152 -19.77 -17.27 0.47
C MET A 152 -20.98 -17.70 -0.35
N GLU A 153 -22.19 -17.39 0.11
CA GLU A 153 -23.44 -17.75 -0.58
C GLU A 153 -23.55 -17.11 -1.97
N LYS A 154 -22.95 -15.94 -2.16
CA LYS A 154 -22.88 -15.24 -3.46
C LYS A 154 -21.75 -15.76 -4.36
N GLY A 155 -20.89 -16.67 -3.88
CA GLY A 155 -19.78 -17.20 -4.65
C GLY A 155 -18.66 -16.17 -4.92
N VAL A 156 -18.54 -15.14 -4.06
CA VAL A 156 -17.51 -14.10 -4.20
C VAL A 156 -16.13 -14.62 -3.77
N LEU A 157 -16.11 -15.55 -2.80
CA LEU A 157 -14.87 -16.07 -2.24
C LEU A 157 -14.45 -17.35 -2.96
N ALA A 158 -13.18 -17.41 -3.37
CA ALA A 158 -12.57 -18.61 -3.91
C ALA A 158 -12.19 -19.59 -2.78
N SER A 159 -12.23 -20.91 -3.05
CA SER A 159 -11.67 -21.90 -2.15
C SER A 159 -10.13 -21.78 -2.10
N LEU A 160 -9.58 -21.81 -0.90
CA LEU A 160 -8.13 -21.86 -0.69
C LEU A 160 -7.62 -23.32 -0.55
N ASP A 161 -8.47 -24.32 -0.76
CA ASP A 161 -8.09 -25.73 -0.70
C ASP A 161 -6.98 -26.03 -1.72
N GLY A 162 -5.86 -26.57 -1.25
CA GLY A 162 -4.69 -26.87 -2.07
C GLY A 162 -3.79 -25.69 -2.40
N VAL A 163 -4.16 -24.46 -2.00
CA VAL A 163 -3.33 -23.24 -2.15
C VAL A 163 -2.58 -22.94 -0.85
N VAL A 164 -3.28 -23.11 0.29
CA VAL A 164 -2.70 -22.90 1.62
C VAL A 164 -2.70 -24.23 2.37
N SER A 165 -1.52 -24.66 2.88
CA SER A 165 -1.44 -25.79 3.80
C SER A 165 -1.82 -25.32 5.19
N MET A 166 -2.79 -26.00 5.81
CA MET A 166 -3.19 -25.77 7.20
C MET A 166 -2.40 -26.68 8.18
N ASP A 167 -1.37 -27.39 7.68
CA ASP A 167 -0.52 -28.25 8.51
C ASP A 167 0.37 -27.38 9.42
N GLY A 168 0.01 -27.28 10.67
CA GLY A 168 0.82 -26.54 11.67
C GLY A 168 0.11 -25.43 12.43
N TYR A 169 -1.20 -25.30 12.25
CA TYR A 169 -2.05 -24.39 13.06
C TYR A 169 -2.93 -25.17 14.04
#